data_c0c5ac2ad29b2bd61f617629249fd8f5
#
_entry.id   c0c5ac2ad29b2bd61f617629249fd8f5
#
_cell.length_a   1.000
_cell.length_b   1.000
_cell.length_c   1.000
_cell.angle_alpha   90.00
_cell.angle_beta   90.00
_cell.angle_gamma   90.00
#
_symmetry.space_group_name_H-M   'P 1'
#
loop_
_entity.id
_entity.type
_entity.pdbx_description
1 polymer ?
#
loop_
_entity_poly.entity_id
_entity_poly.type
_entity_poly.pdbx_seq_one_letter_code
_entity_poly.pdbx_strand_id
1 'polypeptide(L)'
;EAVKTLEAEGIVEVLNGKGIYVGNRSRGSNAIESLIGFTREREALIEALEARRAMETELIAMVVRNATDQEMAELGEITEVLMKKVRVGEPDTEEDKQFHEKIYQMCHNSVYYAVLKVLDEYTDKLWQFPLDIEDPFKASMPYHETLYEALKERDIKKAQKINHKLLDCVYEDIAIAHR
;
A
#
# COMPACT_ATOMS: atom_id res chain seq x y z
N GLU A 1 14.63 8.38 -33.81
CA GLU A 1 15.36 8.09 -32.57
C GLU A 1 14.60 8.61 -31.34
N ALA A 2 14.13 9.87 -31.31
CA ALA A 2 13.39 10.42 -30.18
C ALA A 2 12.18 9.59 -29.72
N VAL A 3 11.39 9.06 -30.68
CA VAL A 3 10.23 8.21 -30.37
C VAL A 3 10.66 6.89 -29.72
N LYS A 4 11.75 6.29 -30.17
CA LYS A 4 12.29 5.06 -29.57
C LYS A 4 12.81 5.30 -28.16
N THR A 5 13.39 6.45 -27.89
CA THR A 5 13.80 6.85 -26.54
C THR A 5 12.59 7.02 -25.63
N LEU A 6 11.55 7.71 -26.09
CA LEU A 6 10.31 7.91 -25.35
C LEU A 6 9.54 6.59 -25.13
N GLU A 7 9.61 5.65 -26.08
CA GLU A 7 9.05 4.31 -25.96
C GLU A 7 9.83 3.47 -24.93
N ALA A 8 11.17 3.54 -24.99
CA ALA A 8 12.02 2.86 -23.99
C ALA A 8 11.84 3.43 -22.58
N GLU A 9 11.52 4.71 -22.46
CA GLU A 9 11.18 5.39 -21.20
C GLU A 9 9.71 5.15 -20.78
N GLY A 10 8.93 4.42 -21.58
CA GLY A 10 7.52 4.13 -21.30
C GLY A 10 6.58 5.35 -21.37
N ILE A 11 7.08 6.47 -21.92
CA ILE A 11 6.30 7.71 -22.08
C ILE A 11 5.31 7.59 -23.23
N VAL A 12 5.66 6.81 -24.27
CA VAL A 12 4.78 6.52 -25.38
C VAL A 12 4.78 5.04 -25.71
N GLU A 13 3.68 4.55 -26.28
CA GLU A 13 3.52 3.21 -26.83
C GLU A 13 3.33 3.32 -28.34
N VAL A 14 4.15 2.62 -29.12
CA VAL A 14 4.05 2.57 -30.59
C VAL A 14 3.27 1.34 -31.00
N LEU A 15 2.04 1.51 -31.47
CA LEU A 15 1.25 0.43 -32.03
C LEU A 15 1.42 0.43 -33.57
N ASN A 16 2.14 -0.59 -34.06
CA ASN A 16 2.42 -0.73 -35.50
C ASN A 16 1.13 -0.64 -36.34
N GLY A 17 1.09 0.32 -37.24
CA GLY A 17 -0.06 0.57 -38.12
C GLY A 17 -1.21 1.38 -37.51
N LYS A 18 -1.13 1.73 -36.19
CA LYS A 18 -2.19 2.47 -35.48
C LYS A 18 -1.75 3.82 -34.92
N GLY A 19 -0.44 4.06 -34.78
CA GLY A 19 0.09 5.34 -34.31
C GLY A 19 0.90 5.26 -33.02
N ILE A 20 1.18 6.46 -32.48
CA ILE A 20 1.90 6.65 -31.22
C ILE A 20 0.89 7.14 -30.19
N TYR A 21 0.81 6.47 -29.07
CA TYR A 21 -0.11 6.78 -27.96
C TYR A 21 0.70 7.18 -26.74
N VAL A 22 0.14 7.99 -25.87
CA VAL A 22 0.74 8.28 -24.55
C VAL A 22 0.67 6.99 -23.74
N GLY A 23 1.83 6.49 -23.29
CA GLY A 23 1.92 5.29 -22.48
C GLY A 23 1.18 5.47 -21.15
N ASN A 24 0.41 4.47 -20.76
CA ASN A 24 -0.39 4.49 -19.53
C ASN A 24 0.42 4.00 -18.31
N ARG A 25 1.76 4.13 -18.36
CA ARG A 25 2.60 3.79 -17.21
C ARG A 25 2.64 4.96 -16.24
N SER A 26 2.17 4.74 -15.02
CA SER A 26 2.36 5.70 -13.95
C SER A 26 3.87 5.96 -13.79
N ARG A 27 4.30 7.22 -13.89
CA ARG A 27 5.71 7.64 -13.76
C ARG A 27 6.37 7.13 -12.47
N GLY A 28 5.57 6.78 -11.45
CA GLY A 28 6.04 6.28 -10.17
C GLY A 28 6.56 4.84 -10.20
N SER A 29 5.88 3.95 -10.92
CA SER A 29 6.27 2.54 -11.03
C SER A 29 7.68 2.38 -11.62
N ASN A 30 7.98 3.13 -12.69
CA ASN A 30 9.30 3.07 -13.33
C ASN A 30 10.44 3.62 -12.46
N ALA A 31 10.18 4.60 -11.59
CA ALA A 31 11.20 5.18 -10.72
C ALA A 31 11.62 4.17 -9.63
N ILE A 32 10.67 3.45 -9.04
CA ILE A 32 10.98 2.42 -8.03
C ILE A 32 11.63 1.20 -8.67
N GLU A 33 11.11 0.70 -9.80
CA GLU A 33 11.74 -0.38 -10.55
C GLU A 33 13.20 -0.05 -10.91
N SER A 34 13.49 1.19 -11.24
CA SER A 34 14.86 1.66 -11.55
C SER A 34 15.75 1.79 -10.30
N LEU A 35 15.17 2.15 -9.15
CA LEU A 35 15.90 2.31 -7.90
C LEU A 35 16.26 0.97 -7.25
N ILE A 36 15.42 -0.03 -7.38
CA ILE A 36 15.59 -1.30 -6.68
C ILE A 36 16.42 -2.33 -7.48
N GLY A 37 16.49 -2.26 -8.81
CA GLY A 37 17.33 -3.12 -9.68
C GLY A 37 17.08 -4.62 -9.43
N PHE A 38 15.87 -5.09 -9.69
CA PHE A 38 15.37 -6.39 -9.27
C PHE A 38 16.20 -7.59 -9.72
N THR A 39 16.81 -8.24 -8.78
CA THR A 39 17.38 -9.57 -8.96
C THR A 39 16.57 -10.70 -8.30
N ARG A 40 15.70 -10.39 -7.33
CA ARG A 40 14.83 -11.37 -6.66
C ARG A 40 13.56 -10.68 -6.11
N GLU A 41 12.42 -11.14 -6.55
CA GLU A 41 11.09 -10.55 -6.24
C GLU A 41 10.79 -10.47 -4.73
N ARG A 42 11.19 -11.48 -3.96
CA ARG A 42 10.96 -11.53 -2.51
C ARG A 42 11.80 -10.53 -1.72
N GLU A 43 13.10 -10.41 -2.06
CA GLU A 43 14.00 -9.46 -1.38
C GLU A 43 13.49 -8.03 -1.58
N ALA A 44 13.05 -7.73 -2.80
CA ALA A 44 12.50 -6.43 -3.14
C ALA A 44 11.17 -6.12 -2.42
N LEU A 45 10.33 -7.14 -2.19
CA LEU A 45 9.11 -6.97 -1.40
C LEU A 45 9.42 -6.66 0.06
N ILE A 46 10.40 -7.34 0.65
CA ILE A 46 10.86 -7.07 2.01
C ILE A 46 11.41 -5.65 2.11
N GLU A 47 12.27 -5.22 1.18
CA GLU A 47 12.81 -3.86 1.13
C GLU A 47 11.71 -2.81 0.96
N ALA A 48 10.69 -3.08 0.15
CA ALA A 48 9.54 -2.19 -0.02
C ALA A 48 8.71 -2.08 1.27
N LEU A 49 8.51 -3.18 2.00
CA LEU A 49 7.84 -3.18 3.31
C LEU A 49 8.63 -2.42 4.37
N GLU A 50 9.95 -2.54 4.38
CA GLU A 50 10.81 -1.77 5.29
C GLU A 50 10.70 -0.26 5.02
N ALA A 51 10.72 0.13 3.74
CA ALA A 51 10.51 1.53 3.33
C ALA A 51 9.11 2.02 3.72
N ARG A 52 8.06 1.21 3.45
CA ARG A 52 6.68 1.49 3.82
C ARG A 52 6.54 1.67 5.33
N ARG A 53 7.13 0.77 6.13
CA ARG A 53 7.11 0.85 7.60
C ARG A 53 7.73 2.16 8.11
N ALA A 54 8.88 2.56 7.58
CA ALA A 54 9.54 3.80 7.96
C ALA A 54 8.67 5.02 7.65
N MET A 55 8.09 5.07 6.46
CA MET A 55 7.22 6.16 6.03
C MET A 55 5.89 6.19 6.79
N GLU A 56 5.23 5.05 6.98
CA GLU A 56 3.95 4.98 7.68
C GLU A 56 4.08 5.36 9.16
N THR A 57 5.25 5.17 9.77
CA THR A 57 5.50 5.65 11.15
C THR A 57 5.26 7.15 11.27
N GLU A 58 5.78 7.95 10.35
CA GLU A 58 5.53 9.40 10.37
C GLU A 58 4.16 9.77 9.80
N LEU A 59 3.69 9.03 8.79
CA LEU A 59 2.34 9.19 8.26
C LEU A 59 1.27 9.11 9.36
N ILE A 60 1.32 8.10 10.22
CA ILE A 60 0.39 7.93 11.34
C ILE A 60 0.41 9.16 12.26
N ALA A 61 1.58 9.70 12.54
CA ALA A 61 1.69 10.93 13.35
C ALA A 61 1.07 12.16 12.63
N MET A 62 1.21 12.26 11.30
CA MET A 62 0.56 13.31 10.51
C MET A 62 -0.96 13.14 10.53
N VAL A 63 -1.47 11.91 10.33
CA VAL A 63 -2.91 11.61 10.37
C VAL A 63 -3.51 12.03 11.71
N VAL A 64 -2.88 11.64 12.82
CA VAL A 64 -3.38 12.02 14.16
C VAL A 64 -3.44 13.54 14.35
N ARG A 65 -2.47 14.28 13.78
CA ARG A 65 -2.42 15.75 13.88
C ARG A 65 -3.38 16.47 12.93
N ASN A 66 -3.57 15.95 11.72
CA ASN A 66 -4.16 16.69 10.61
C ASN A 66 -5.58 16.24 10.25
N ALA A 67 -5.92 14.97 10.48
CA ALA A 67 -7.22 14.42 10.09
C ALA A 67 -8.39 15.14 10.79
N THR A 68 -9.40 15.47 10.00
CA THR A 68 -10.65 16.05 10.50
C THR A 68 -11.53 14.99 11.14
N ASP A 69 -12.50 15.41 11.94
CA ASP A 69 -13.47 14.48 12.56
C ASP A 69 -14.37 13.83 11.50
N GLN A 70 -14.65 14.53 10.39
CA GLN A 70 -15.39 13.97 9.27
C GLN A 70 -14.59 12.83 8.59
N GLU A 71 -13.31 13.06 8.28
CA GLU A 71 -12.45 12.03 7.70
C GLU A 71 -12.29 10.81 8.61
N MET A 72 -12.23 11.05 9.92
CA MET A 72 -12.19 9.98 10.92
C MET A 72 -13.50 9.17 10.93
N ALA A 73 -14.66 9.84 10.76
CA ALA A 73 -15.94 9.15 10.63
C ALA A 73 -16.00 8.30 9.34
N GLU A 74 -15.55 8.85 8.21
CA GLU A 74 -15.46 8.13 6.93
C GLU A 74 -14.54 6.91 7.02
N LEU A 75 -13.38 7.02 7.69
CA LEU A 75 -12.49 5.89 7.96
C LEU A 75 -13.19 4.83 8.82
N GLY A 76 -14.02 5.25 9.77
CA GLY A 76 -14.82 4.36 10.61
C GLY A 76 -15.82 3.53 9.80
N GLU A 77 -16.51 4.15 8.85
CA GLU A 77 -17.44 3.47 7.94
C GLU A 77 -16.71 2.41 7.07
N ILE A 78 -15.55 2.77 6.51
CA ILE A 78 -14.70 1.83 5.76
C ILE A 78 -14.27 0.66 6.66
N THR A 79 -13.82 0.96 7.88
CA THR A 79 -13.38 -0.06 8.84
C THR A 79 -14.52 -1.03 9.20
N GLU A 80 -15.73 -0.52 9.40
CA GLU A 80 -16.91 -1.36 9.71
C GLU A 80 -17.23 -2.33 8.57
N VAL A 81 -17.20 -1.85 7.32
CA VAL A 81 -17.45 -2.68 6.13
C VAL A 81 -16.37 -3.75 5.98
N LEU A 82 -15.09 -3.38 6.11
CA LEU A 82 -13.94 -4.29 6.08
C LEU A 82 -14.10 -5.39 7.14
N MET A 83 -14.29 -5.01 8.40
CA MET A 83 -14.39 -5.97 9.49
C MET A 83 -15.63 -6.86 9.43
N LYS A 84 -16.73 -6.39 8.82
CA LYS A 84 -17.89 -7.23 8.55
C LYS A 84 -17.55 -8.35 7.56
N LYS A 85 -16.86 -8.05 6.47
CA LYS A 85 -16.42 -9.05 5.48
C LYS A 85 -15.46 -10.06 6.10
N VAL A 86 -14.44 -9.58 6.84
CA VAL A 86 -13.48 -10.43 7.56
C VAL A 86 -14.19 -11.44 8.48
N ARG A 87 -15.21 -11.00 9.24
CA ARG A 87 -15.95 -11.86 10.19
C ARG A 87 -16.76 -12.96 9.51
N VAL A 88 -17.22 -12.74 8.29
CA VAL A 88 -18.01 -13.72 7.52
C VAL A 88 -17.16 -14.50 6.50
N GLY A 89 -15.87 -14.20 6.37
CA GLY A 89 -14.96 -14.85 5.44
C GLY A 89 -15.23 -14.49 3.97
N GLU A 90 -15.77 -13.30 3.71
CA GLU A 90 -15.92 -12.75 2.36
C GLU A 90 -14.62 -12.09 1.88
N PRO A 91 -14.37 -12.01 0.55
CA PRO A 91 -13.23 -11.26 0.01
C PRO A 91 -13.25 -9.80 0.49
N ASP A 92 -12.15 -9.34 1.04
CA ASP A 92 -12.00 -8.05 1.71
C ASP A 92 -10.91 -7.14 1.11
N THR A 93 -10.20 -7.62 0.10
CA THR A 93 -9.06 -6.92 -0.53
C THR A 93 -9.39 -5.49 -0.97
N GLU A 94 -10.60 -5.23 -1.49
CA GLU A 94 -10.99 -3.90 -1.93
C GLU A 94 -11.18 -2.95 -0.75
N GLU A 95 -11.78 -3.41 0.33
CA GLU A 95 -12.00 -2.63 1.55
C GLU A 95 -10.69 -2.40 2.31
N ASP A 96 -9.78 -3.37 2.30
CA ASP A 96 -8.42 -3.23 2.82
C ASP A 96 -7.67 -2.11 2.11
N LYS A 97 -7.70 -2.09 0.77
CA LYS A 97 -7.13 -1.03 -0.04
C LYS A 97 -7.76 0.34 0.25
N GLN A 98 -9.08 0.40 0.36
CA GLN A 98 -9.79 1.64 0.69
C GLN A 98 -9.41 2.16 2.08
N PHE A 99 -9.20 1.28 3.05
CA PHE A 99 -8.75 1.65 4.39
C PHE A 99 -7.37 2.31 4.37
N HIS A 100 -6.40 1.68 3.72
CA HIS A 100 -5.05 2.23 3.59
C HIS A 100 -5.02 3.53 2.78
N GLU A 101 -5.71 3.56 1.65
CA GLU A 101 -5.85 4.75 0.80
C GLU A 101 -6.41 5.94 1.60
N LYS A 102 -7.46 5.70 2.40
CA LYS A 102 -8.07 6.75 3.24
C LYS A 102 -7.07 7.29 4.26
N ILE A 103 -6.33 6.44 4.94
CA ILE A 103 -5.28 6.84 5.89
C ILE A 103 -4.21 7.70 5.19
N TYR A 104 -3.78 7.31 3.98
CA TYR A 104 -2.79 8.07 3.23
C TYR A 104 -3.29 9.48 2.86
N GLN A 105 -4.55 9.61 2.47
CA GLN A 105 -5.18 10.92 2.18
C GLN A 105 -5.25 11.81 3.43
N MET A 106 -5.60 11.23 4.58
CA MET A 106 -5.78 11.95 5.85
C MET A 106 -4.49 12.56 6.42
N CYS A 107 -3.30 12.23 5.90
CA CYS A 107 -2.06 12.87 6.34
C CYS A 107 -1.96 14.33 5.87
N HIS A 108 -2.73 14.74 4.87
CA HIS A 108 -2.74 16.07 4.25
C HIS A 108 -1.35 16.49 3.71
N ASN A 109 -0.56 15.52 3.26
CA ASN A 109 0.73 15.75 2.63
C ASN A 109 0.78 15.02 1.27
N SER A 110 0.59 15.77 0.19
CA SER A 110 0.50 15.23 -1.17
C SER A 110 1.76 14.47 -1.62
N VAL A 111 2.93 14.82 -1.08
CA VAL A 111 4.19 14.14 -1.40
C VAL A 111 4.24 12.78 -0.71
N TYR A 112 3.91 12.72 0.58
CA TYR A 112 3.79 11.45 1.31
C TYR A 112 2.77 10.52 0.66
N TYR A 113 1.59 11.06 0.35
CA TYR A 113 0.56 10.31 -0.36
C TYR A 113 1.08 9.72 -1.67
N ALA A 114 1.71 10.54 -2.53
CA ALA A 114 2.19 10.09 -3.82
C ALA A 114 3.26 8.99 -3.72
N VAL A 115 4.19 9.10 -2.78
CA VAL A 115 5.24 8.08 -2.57
C VAL A 115 4.65 6.79 -2.00
N LEU A 116 3.75 6.88 -1.01
CA LEU A 116 3.10 5.69 -0.44
C LEU A 116 2.22 4.98 -1.45
N LYS A 117 1.50 5.70 -2.31
CA LYS A 117 0.74 5.09 -3.41
C LYS A 117 1.62 4.28 -4.36
N VAL A 118 2.79 4.78 -4.69
CA VAL A 118 3.73 4.04 -5.54
C VAL A 118 4.23 2.77 -4.85
N LEU A 119 4.53 2.83 -3.55
CA LEU A 119 4.93 1.66 -2.77
C LEU A 119 3.78 0.64 -2.65
N ASP A 120 2.55 1.11 -2.47
CA ASP A 120 1.35 0.30 -2.37
C ASP A 120 1.06 -0.45 -3.69
N GLU A 121 1.04 0.28 -4.83
CA GLU A 121 0.92 -0.31 -6.17
C GLU A 121 2.03 -1.33 -6.47
N TYR A 122 3.21 -1.10 -5.93
CA TYR A 122 4.33 -2.01 -6.05
C TYR A 122 4.11 -3.30 -5.26
N THR A 123 3.73 -3.18 -3.98
CA THR A 123 3.41 -4.32 -3.13
C THR A 123 2.20 -5.09 -3.69
N ASP A 124 1.17 -4.41 -4.20
CA ASP A 124 0.01 -5.03 -4.84
C ASP A 124 0.36 -5.97 -6.00
N LYS A 125 1.34 -5.61 -6.83
CA LYS A 125 1.81 -6.51 -7.92
C LYS A 125 2.43 -7.80 -7.38
N LEU A 126 3.04 -7.74 -6.23
CA LEU A 126 3.68 -8.87 -5.59
C LEU A 126 2.66 -9.80 -4.90
N TRP A 127 1.48 -9.28 -4.49
CA TRP A 127 0.36 -10.07 -4.00
C TRP A 127 -0.28 -10.98 -5.06
N GLN A 128 0.01 -10.74 -6.34
CA GLN A 128 -0.44 -11.61 -7.44
C GLN A 128 0.44 -12.85 -7.60
N PHE A 129 1.58 -12.91 -6.91
CA PHE A 129 2.41 -14.11 -6.89
C PHE A 129 1.85 -15.13 -5.89
N PRO A 130 1.79 -16.41 -6.29
CA PRO A 130 1.40 -17.47 -5.36
C PRO A 130 2.47 -17.57 -4.27
N LEU A 131 2.17 -17.01 -3.11
CA LEU A 131 3.02 -17.14 -1.92
C LEU A 131 2.94 -18.56 -1.34
N ASP A 132 2.13 -19.46 -1.94
CA ASP A 132 1.83 -20.82 -1.42
C ASP A 132 1.36 -20.80 0.05
N ILE A 133 0.74 -19.70 0.49
CA ILE A 133 0.17 -19.53 1.81
C ILE A 133 -1.36 -19.54 1.68
N GLU A 134 -2.00 -20.36 2.49
CA GLU A 134 -3.45 -20.36 2.61
C GLU A 134 -3.89 -19.09 3.36
N ASP A 135 -4.66 -18.22 2.71
CA ASP A 135 -5.22 -16.98 3.25
C ASP A 135 -4.12 -16.02 3.79
N PRO A 136 -3.23 -15.49 2.91
CA PRO A 136 -2.22 -14.54 3.30
C PRO A 136 -2.87 -13.29 3.93
N PHE A 137 -2.23 -12.69 4.92
CA PHE A 137 -2.64 -11.46 5.62
C PHE A 137 -3.80 -11.59 6.61
N LYS A 138 -4.39 -12.76 6.77
CA LYS A 138 -5.45 -12.99 7.76
C LYS A 138 -5.05 -12.56 9.18
N ALA A 139 -3.80 -12.77 9.55
CA ALA A 139 -3.26 -12.37 10.85
C ALA A 139 -3.19 -10.84 11.04
N SER A 140 -3.10 -10.06 9.96
CA SER A 140 -3.06 -8.59 10.00
C SER A 140 -4.45 -7.96 10.13
N MET A 141 -5.50 -8.61 9.64
CA MET A 141 -6.86 -8.06 9.56
C MET A 141 -7.41 -7.49 10.88
N PRO A 142 -7.27 -8.14 12.05
CA PRO A 142 -7.76 -7.58 13.32
C PRO A 142 -7.09 -6.26 13.72
N TYR A 143 -5.91 -5.95 13.18
CA TYR A 143 -5.21 -4.71 13.50
C TYR A 143 -5.82 -3.48 12.84
N HIS A 144 -6.62 -3.62 11.78
CA HIS A 144 -7.31 -2.50 11.14
C HIS A 144 -8.30 -1.82 12.10
N GLU A 145 -9.13 -2.62 12.78
CA GLU A 145 -10.08 -2.10 13.78
C GLU A 145 -9.35 -1.43 14.95
N THR A 146 -8.30 -2.07 15.48
CA THR A 146 -7.54 -1.51 16.60
C THR A 146 -6.71 -0.28 16.20
N LEU A 147 -6.25 -0.18 14.94
CA LEU A 147 -5.58 1.00 14.40
C LEU A 147 -6.56 2.17 14.31
N TYR A 148 -7.75 1.93 13.73
CA TYR A 148 -8.80 2.94 13.67
C TYR A 148 -9.13 3.51 15.06
N GLU A 149 -9.34 2.64 16.07
CA GLU A 149 -9.61 3.10 17.43
C GLU A 149 -8.48 3.96 18.01
N ALA A 150 -7.22 3.58 17.77
CA ALA A 150 -6.07 4.37 18.23
C ALA A 150 -5.95 5.73 17.51
N LEU A 151 -6.28 5.77 16.21
CA LEU A 151 -6.34 7.02 15.44
C LEU A 151 -7.46 7.94 15.95
N LYS A 152 -8.63 7.38 16.24
CA LYS A 152 -9.78 8.08 16.81
C LYS A 152 -9.49 8.65 18.21
N GLU A 153 -8.74 7.91 19.03
CA GLU A 153 -8.25 8.37 20.33
C GLU A 153 -7.16 9.46 20.22
N ARG A 154 -6.66 9.73 19.01
CA ARG A 154 -5.55 10.66 18.75
C ARG A 154 -4.26 10.27 19.49
N ASP A 155 -4.05 8.99 19.79
CA ASP A 155 -2.84 8.47 20.45
C ASP A 155 -1.80 8.03 19.39
N ILE A 156 -0.85 8.91 19.11
CA ILE A 156 0.22 8.67 18.12
C ILE A 156 1.01 7.39 18.44
N LYS A 157 1.43 7.22 19.70
CA LYS A 157 2.29 6.08 20.07
C LYS A 157 1.56 4.75 19.98
N LYS A 158 0.29 4.73 20.41
CA LYS A 158 -0.58 3.57 20.31
C LYS A 158 -0.83 3.21 18.84
N ALA A 159 -1.20 4.20 18.02
CA ALA A 159 -1.45 4.00 16.60
C ALA A 159 -0.21 3.51 15.84
N GLN A 160 0.96 4.11 16.04
CA GLN A 160 2.23 3.67 15.46
C GLN A 160 2.56 2.22 15.85
N LYS A 161 2.40 1.88 17.14
CA LYS A 161 2.66 0.51 17.63
C LYS A 161 1.74 -0.52 16.98
N ILE A 162 0.47 -0.17 16.77
CA ILE A 162 -0.51 -1.07 16.13
C ILE A 162 -0.19 -1.21 14.64
N ASN A 163 0.10 -0.10 13.95
CA ASN A 163 0.50 -0.12 12.55
C ASN A 163 1.75 -0.97 12.31
N HIS A 164 2.74 -0.89 13.20
CA HIS A 164 3.92 -1.77 13.14
C HIS A 164 3.54 -3.24 13.24
N LYS A 165 2.63 -3.61 14.14
CA LYS A 165 2.18 -5.01 14.28
C LYS A 165 1.45 -5.50 13.04
N LEU A 166 0.62 -4.64 12.42
CA LEU A 166 -0.03 -4.95 11.16
C LEU A 166 1.01 -5.29 10.08
N LEU A 167 2.00 -4.42 9.90
CA LEU A 167 3.08 -4.63 8.93
C LEU A 167 4.00 -5.82 9.31
N ASP A 168 4.21 -6.09 10.58
CA ASP A 168 4.98 -7.26 11.04
C ASP A 168 4.30 -8.57 10.65
N CYS A 169 2.96 -8.66 10.75
CA CYS A 169 2.21 -9.84 10.28
C CYS A 169 2.41 -10.04 8.77
N VAL A 170 2.31 -8.98 7.99
CA VAL A 170 2.54 -9.01 6.54
C VAL A 170 3.96 -9.47 6.22
N TYR A 171 4.96 -8.94 6.94
CA TYR A 171 6.36 -9.33 6.78
C TYR A 171 6.59 -10.82 7.12
N GLU A 172 5.98 -11.32 8.19
CA GLU A 172 6.07 -12.71 8.62
C GLU A 172 5.51 -13.67 7.57
N ASP A 173 4.35 -13.35 6.97
CA ASP A 173 3.75 -14.14 5.90
C ASP A 173 4.70 -14.28 4.70
N ILE A 174 5.32 -13.17 4.28
CA ILE A 174 6.30 -13.18 3.18
C ILE A 174 7.58 -13.94 3.59
N ALA A 175 8.00 -13.83 4.84
CA ALA A 175 9.19 -14.53 5.33
C ALA A 175 9.00 -16.05 5.40
N ILE A 176 7.76 -16.52 5.64
CA ILE A 176 7.39 -17.94 5.75
C ILE A 176 7.17 -18.59 4.38
N ALA A 177 6.68 -17.84 3.40
CA ALA A 177 6.26 -18.32 2.08
C ALA A 177 7.28 -19.18 1.30
N HIS A 178 8.49 -19.37 1.78
CA HIS A 178 9.54 -20.13 1.11
C HIS A 178 10.40 -21.00 2.07
N ARG A 179 9.80 -21.53 3.13
CA ARG A 179 10.40 -22.63 3.88
C ARG A 179 9.82 -23.94 3.40
#